data_1dbd0bf41bf1824b25e2d7cfe62b2431
#
_entry.id   1dbd0bf41bf1824b25e2d7cfe62b2431
#
_cell.length_a   1.000
_cell.length_b   1.000
_cell.length_c   1.000
_cell.angle_alpha   90.00
_cell.angle_beta   90.00
_cell.angle_gamma   90.00
#
_symmetry.space_group_name_H-M   'P 1'
#
loop_
_entity.id
_entity.type
_entity.pdbx_description
1 polymer ?
#
loop_
_entity_poly.entity_id
_entity_poly.type
_entity_poly.pdbx_seq_one_letter_code
_entity_poly.pdbx_strand_id
1 'polypeptide(L)'
;LTKPDELGPATATGSVWDKDPVKAGEYSDPFLFSGWDYRMAWVKNDSSHSVSFAFEVDKKGNNQWTPLREIKVEAGESVHILFDKEALGEWIRVKTDVPTLATVSFTYTDSDERSTTSDEMFEGLAELDCNHSIGGLLYSLGNNRRALGIVSTQQKDGKVVECGYYEMNDTLKLVRKDDPESRDFIVEKCAIPSKV
;
A
#
# COMPACT_ATOMS: atom_id res chain seq x y z
N LEU A 1 -19.83 10.40 -10.28
CA LEU A 1 -18.46 9.98 -10.09
C LEU A 1 -17.93 10.67 -8.84
N THR A 2 -17.63 9.90 -7.78
CA THR A 2 -16.99 10.40 -6.58
C THR A 2 -15.60 10.89 -6.92
N LYS A 3 -15.21 12.07 -6.46
CA LYS A 3 -13.85 12.55 -6.64
C LYS A 3 -12.91 11.73 -5.73
N PRO A 4 -11.72 11.32 -6.19
CA PRO A 4 -10.77 10.59 -5.35
C PRO A 4 -10.47 11.29 -4.02
N ASP A 5 -10.43 12.62 -4.01
CA ASP A 5 -10.16 13.44 -2.82
C ASP A 5 -11.28 13.40 -1.76
N GLU A 6 -12.47 12.93 -2.14
CA GLU A 6 -13.62 12.77 -1.23
C GLU A 6 -13.68 11.37 -0.60
N LEU A 7 -12.83 10.45 -1.07
CA LEU A 7 -12.67 9.12 -0.47
C LEU A 7 -11.83 9.27 0.80
N GLY A 8 -12.27 8.74 1.91
CA GLY A 8 -11.48 8.70 3.15
C GLY A 8 -10.15 7.95 2.99
N PRO A 9 -9.35 7.81 4.05
CA PRO A 9 -8.15 7.00 4.04
C PRO A 9 -8.45 5.54 3.65
N ALA A 10 -7.43 4.81 3.24
CA ALA A 10 -7.57 3.39 2.91
C ALA A 10 -8.16 2.62 4.09
N THR A 11 -9.03 1.67 3.81
CA THR A 11 -9.62 0.77 4.80
C THR A 11 -9.59 -0.66 4.30
N ALA A 12 -9.40 -1.60 5.22
CA ALA A 12 -9.51 -3.03 4.92
C ALA A 12 -10.35 -3.72 5.99
N THR A 13 -11.18 -4.67 5.56
CA THR A 13 -11.94 -5.53 6.46
C THR A 13 -11.86 -6.97 5.98
N GLY A 14 -11.81 -7.90 6.92
CA GLY A 14 -11.85 -9.33 6.60
C GLY A 14 -12.04 -10.16 7.86
N SER A 15 -12.54 -11.37 7.71
CA SER A 15 -12.76 -12.30 8.81
C SER A 15 -11.88 -13.53 8.65
N VAL A 16 -11.30 -13.98 9.74
CA VAL A 16 -10.61 -15.29 9.79
C VAL A 16 -11.58 -16.39 10.21
N TRP A 17 -12.66 -16.02 10.91
CA TRP A 17 -13.81 -16.87 11.21
C TRP A 17 -15.10 -16.05 11.08
N ASP A 18 -16.13 -16.62 10.50
CA ASP A 18 -17.47 -16.03 10.39
C ASP A 18 -18.55 -17.07 10.75
N LYS A 19 -18.85 -17.16 12.05
CA LYS A 19 -19.71 -18.21 12.64
C LYS A 19 -19.18 -19.61 12.34
N ASP A 20 -17.86 -19.75 12.44
CA ASP A 20 -17.23 -21.05 12.21
C ASP A 20 -17.17 -21.89 13.48
N PRO A 21 -17.40 -23.22 13.37
CA PRO A 21 -17.19 -24.16 14.45
C PRO A 21 -15.67 -24.39 14.62
N VAL A 22 -15.08 -23.79 15.65
CA VAL A 22 -13.66 -23.84 15.95
C VAL A 22 -13.39 -24.86 17.02
N LYS A 23 -12.37 -25.71 16.87
CA LYS A 23 -11.93 -26.67 17.89
C LYS A 23 -10.98 -26.03 18.88
N ALA A 24 -10.91 -26.58 20.09
CA ALA A 24 -9.92 -26.15 21.08
C ALA A 24 -8.49 -26.24 20.52
N GLY A 25 -7.74 -25.17 20.64
CA GLY A 25 -6.36 -25.06 20.15
C GLY A 25 -6.19 -24.94 18.65
N GLU A 26 -7.28 -24.92 17.87
CA GLU A 26 -7.24 -24.68 16.44
C GLU A 26 -6.87 -23.24 16.14
N TYR A 27 -5.91 -23.05 15.24
CA TYR A 27 -5.52 -21.73 14.77
C TYR A 27 -6.32 -21.31 13.55
N SER A 28 -6.62 -20.02 13.47
CA SER A 28 -7.13 -19.42 12.25
C SER A 28 -6.06 -19.41 11.15
N ASP A 29 -6.49 -19.18 9.92
CA ASP A 29 -5.57 -18.72 8.87
C ASP A 29 -4.91 -17.41 9.29
N PRO A 30 -3.63 -17.19 8.90
CA PRO A 30 -2.96 -15.92 9.11
C PRO A 30 -3.66 -14.78 8.37
N PHE A 31 -3.82 -13.63 9.05
CA PHE A 31 -4.33 -12.41 8.46
C PHE A 31 -3.23 -11.36 8.43
N LEU A 32 -3.16 -10.54 7.37
CA LEU A 32 -2.16 -9.48 7.27
C LEU A 32 -2.35 -8.48 8.43
N PHE A 33 -1.26 -8.11 9.10
CA PHE A 33 -1.31 -7.25 10.28
C PHE A 33 -0.47 -5.98 10.16
N SER A 34 0.60 -6.01 9.34
CA SER A 34 1.45 -4.84 9.07
C SER A 34 0.83 -3.85 8.09
N GLY A 35 1.39 -2.66 8.03
CA GLY A 35 1.08 -1.65 7.02
C GLY A 35 -0.15 -0.79 7.30
N TRP A 36 -0.67 -0.78 8.55
CA TRP A 36 -1.86 -0.02 8.95
C TRP A 36 -1.63 0.76 10.22
N ASP A 37 -2.07 2.01 10.26
CA ASP A 37 -1.98 2.87 11.45
C ASP A 37 -2.93 2.45 12.56
N TYR A 38 -4.15 2.12 12.20
CA TYR A 38 -5.21 1.74 13.14
C TYR A 38 -5.71 0.34 12.82
N ARG A 39 -5.68 -0.52 13.81
CA ARG A 39 -6.06 -1.92 13.69
C ARG A 39 -7.01 -2.31 14.79
N MET A 40 -8.13 -2.91 14.43
CA MET A 40 -9.16 -3.39 15.33
C MET A 40 -9.52 -4.83 14.99
N ALA A 41 -9.81 -5.64 16.00
CA ALA A 41 -10.52 -6.90 15.84
C ALA A 41 -11.87 -6.83 16.54
N TRP A 42 -12.90 -7.38 15.92
CA TRP A 42 -14.17 -7.69 16.54
C TRP A 42 -14.27 -9.19 16.74
N VAL A 43 -14.50 -9.62 17.99
CA VAL A 43 -14.54 -11.01 18.39
C VAL A 43 -15.90 -11.30 18.98
N LYS A 44 -16.59 -12.31 18.47
CA LYS A 44 -17.87 -12.78 18.99
C LYS A 44 -17.79 -14.26 19.34
N ASN A 45 -18.32 -14.60 20.52
CA ASN A 45 -18.53 -15.95 21.00
C ASN A 45 -20.02 -16.29 20.94
N ASP A 46 -20.43 -17.10 19.96
CA ASP A 46 -21.82 -17.55 19.81
C ASP A 46 -22.11 -18.88 20.57
N SER A 47 -21.18 -19.35 21.41
CA SER A 47 -21.39 -20.53 22.25
C SER A 47 -22.08 -20.22 23.58
N SER A 48 -22.48 -21.25 24.30
CA SER A 48 -23.17 -21.15 25.62
C SER A 48 -22.22 -21.04 26.82
N HIS A 49 -20.92 -20.94 26.60
CA HIS A 49 -19.89 -20.85 27.64
C HIS A 49 -18.86 -19.77 27.29
N SER A 50 -18.10 -19.33 28.28
CA SER A 50 -17.02 -18.36 28.04
C SER A 50 -15.84 -19.02 27.33
N VAL A 51 -15.16 -18.26 26.48
CA VAL A 51 -14.04 -18.70 25.63
C VAL A 51 -12.91 -17.70 25.72
N SER A 52 -11.67 -18.21 25.87
CA SER A 52 -10.45 -17.40 25.73
C SER A 52 -9.96 -17.42 24.28
N PHE A 53 -9.77 -16.25 23.72
CA PHE A 53 -9.19 -16.03 22.39
C PHE A 53 -7.76 -15.54 22.54
N ALA A 54 -6.78 -16.32 22.10
CA ALA A 54 -5.37 -15.98 22.15
C ALA A 54 -4.88 -15.54 20.75
N PHE A 55 -4.42 -14.31 20.67
CA PHE A 55 -3.85 -13.72 19.46
C PHE A 55 -2.33 -13.87 19.47
N GLU A 56 -1.78 -14.31 18.36
CA GLU A 56 -0.34 -14.46 18.14
C GLU A 56 0.06 -13.71 16.87
N VAL A 57 1.28 -13.16 16.86
CA VAL A 57 1.85 -12.47 15.70
C VAL A 57 3.13 -13.14 15.22
N ASP A 58 3.28 -13.18 13.91
CA ASP A 58 4.56 -13.46 13.25
C ASP A 58 5.19 -12.13 12.87
N LYS A 59 6.28 -11.77 13.57
CA LYS A 59 6.93 -10.46 13.42
C LYS A 59 7.75 -10.30 12.15
N LYS A 60 8.12 -11.40 11.50
CA LYS A 60 9.06 -11.39 10.38
C LYS A 60 8.55 -12.12 9.14
N GLY A 61 7.31 -12.60 9.15
CA GLY A 61 6.76 -13.40 8.06
C GLY A 61 7.50 -14.74 7.85
N ASN A 62 8.07 -15.30 8.91
CA ASN A 62 8.88 -16.51 8.86
C ASN A 62 8.25 -17.70 9.60
N ASN A 63 6.98 -17.59 9.89
CA ASN A 63 6.17 -18.58 10.61
C ASN A 63 6.63 -18.83 12.07
N GLN A 64 7.28 -17.84 12.69
CA GLN A 64 7.63 -17.84 14.11
C GLN A 64 6.65 -16.98 14.89
N TRP A 65 5.72 -17.65 15.56
CA TRP A 65 4.60 -17.00 16.25
C TRP A 65 4.94 -16.66 17.69
N THR A 66 4.59 -15.45 18.11
CA THR A 66 4.75 -14.96 19.49
C THR A 66 3.41 -14.48 20.02
N PRO A 67 3.07 -14.77 21.30
CA PRO A 67 1.85 -14.27 21.92
C PRO A 67 1.80 -12.74 21.86
N LEU A 68 0.64 -12.20 21.49
CA LEU A 68 0.37 -10.77 21.48
C LEU A 68 -0.63 -10.38 22.57
N ARG A 69 -1.78 -11.04 22.62
CA ARG A 69 -2.87 -10.71 23.53
C ARG A 69 -3.79 -11.91 23.74
N GLU A 70 -4.35 -12.02 24.93
CA GLU A 70 -5.43 -12.97 25.24
C GLU A 70 -6.61 -12.20 25.81
N ILE A 71 -7.82 -12.59 25.40
CA ILE A 71 -9.08 -12.03 25.91
C ILE A 71 -10.06 -13.16 26.21
N LYS A 72 -10.86 -12.97 27.25
CA LYS A 72 -11.98 -13.83 27.55
C LYS A 72 -13.29 -13.18 27.11
N VAL A 73 -14.10 -13.92 26.37
CA VAL A 73 -15.40 -13.47 25.87
C VAL A 73 -16.48 -14.38 26.47
N GLU A 74 -17.43 -13.79 27.18
CA GLU A 74 -18.52 -14.53 27.81
C GLU A 74 -19.50 -15.10 26.77
N ALA A 75 -20.35 -16.05 27.20
CA ALA A 75 -21.32 -16.72 26.34
C ALA A 75 -22.24 -15.71 25.64
N GLY A 76 -22.30 -15.76 24.33
CA GLY A 76 -23.15 -14.90 23.49
C GLY A 76 -22.66 -13.43 23.37
N GLU A 77 -21.55 -13.08 24.00
CA GLU A 77 -21.02 -11.71 24.01
C GLU A 77 -20.04 -11.46 22.86
N SER A 78 -19.78 -10.17 22.64
CA SER A 78 -18.76 -9.71 21.69
C SER A 78 -17.90 -8.59 22.27
N VAL A 79 -16.66 -8.52 21.82
CA VAL A 79 -15.66 -7.55 22.27
C VAL A 79 -14.95 -6.93 21.07
N HIS A 80 -14.66 -5.64 21.15
CA HIS A 80 -13.75 -4.95 20.23
C HIS A 80 -12.37 -4.83 20.86
N ILE A 81 -11.35 -5.11 20.08
CA ILE A 81 -9.94 -5.03 20.47
C ILE A 81 -9.28 -3.99 19.59
N LEU A 82 -8.75 -2.94 20.20
CA LEU A 82 -7.82 -2.04 19.52
C LEU A 82 -6.40 -2.54 19.75
N PHE A 83 -5.62 -2.57 18.68
CA PHE A 83 -4.19 -2.88 18.75
C PHE A 83 -3.39 -1.58 18.71
N ASP A 84 -2.49 -1.42 19.66
CA ASP A 84 -1.60 -0.27 19.72
C ASP A 84 -0.60 -0.27 18.54
N LYS A 85 -0.02 0.89 18.23
CA LYS A 85 1.00 1.02 17.19
C LYS A 85 2.23 0.16 17.46
N GLU A 86 2.54 -0.08 18.73
CA GLU A 86 3.66 -0.91 19.23
C GLU A 86 3.40 -2.43 19.06
N ALA A 87 2.17 -2.83 18.75
CA ALA A 87 1.85 -4.22 18.46
C ALA A 87 2.38 -4.61 17.06
N LEU A 88 3.69 -4.87 16.98
CA LEU A 88 4.39 -5.16 15.73
C LEU A 88 4.20 -6.61 15.28
N GLY A 89 3.93 -6.82 14.01
CA GLY A 89 3.82 -8.12 13.35
C GLY A 89 3.48 -7.97 11.88
N GLU A 90 3.97 -8.88 11.05
CA GLU A 90 3.56 -8.97 9.64
C GLU A 90 2.19 -9.65 9.54
N TRP A 91 2.02 -10.73 10.31
CA TRP A 91 0.81 -11.54 10.31
C TRP A 91 0.27 -11.72 11.73
N ILE A 92 -1.04 -11.85 11.84
CA ILE A 92 -1.77 -12.19 13.08
C ILE A 92 -2.61 -13.45 12.87
N ARG A 93 -2.73 -14.28 13.89
CA ARG A 93 -3.65 -15.40 13.95
C ARG A 93 -4.28 -15.49 15.33
N VAL A 94 -5.35 -16.24 15.45
CA VAL A 94 -6.08 -16.45 16.70
C VAL A 94 -6.35 -17.93 16.92
N LYS A 95 -6.42 -18.35 18.19
CA LYS A 95 -6.88 -19.67 18.62
C LYS A 95 -7.80 -19.55 19.83
N THR A 96 -8.58 -20.60 20.09
CA THR A 96 -9.46 -20.68 21.26
C THR A 96 -8.99 -21.79 22.21
N ASP A 97 -9.26 -21.61 23.51
CA ASP A 97 -8.94 -22.60 24.56
C ASP A 97 -9.93 -23.78 24.58
N VAL A 98 -11.17 -23.55 24.19
CA VAL A 98 -12.26 -24.55 24.15
C VAL A 98 -12.98 -24.50 22.81
N PRO A 99 -13.70 -25.58 22.42
CA PRO A 99 -14.50 -25.55 21.19
C PRO A 99 -15.58 -24.48 21.27
N THR A 100 -15.79 -23.77 20.17
CA THR A 100 -16.75 -22.66 20.12
C THR A 100 -17.33 -22.46 18.73
N LEU A 101 -18.43 -21.71 18.63
CA LEU A 101 -18.88 -21.07 17.40
C LEU A 101 -18.40 -19.61 17.46
N ALA A 102 -17.49 -19.24 16.60
CA ALA A 102 -16.79 -17.95 16.69
C ALA A 102 -16.87 -17.12 15.42
N THR A 103 -16.90 -15.80 15.61
CA THR A 103 -16.60 -14.84 14.56
C THR A 103 -15.41 -13.97 15.01
N VAL A 104 -14.41 -13.85 14.18
CA VAL A 104 -13.29 -12.93 14.37
C VAL A 104 -13.03 -12.16 13.09
N SER A 105 -13.31 -10.87 13.12
CA SER A 105 -13.16 -9.95 12.00
C SER A 105 -12.15 -8.87 12.34
N PHE A 106 -11.33 -8.51 11.36
CA PHE A 106 -10.39 -7.40 11.46
C PHE A 106 -10.88 -6.23 10.63
N THR A 107 -10.69 -5.01 11.15
CA THR A 107 -10.94 -3.76 10.44
C THR A 107 -9.74 -2.86 10.65
N TYR A 108 -9.15 -2.41 9.55
CA TYR A 108 -7.95 -1.58 9.54
C TYR A 108 -8.21 -0.31 8.76
N THR A 109 -7.54 0.76 9.15
CA THR A 109 -7.53 2.03 8.43
C THR A 109 -6.22 2.78 8.71
N ASP A 110 -5.88 3.67 7.80
CA ASP A 110 -4.75 4.58 7.98
C ASP A 110 -5.22 5.96 8.45
N SER A 111 -4.29 6.74 8.99
CA SER A 111 -4.50 8.16 9.20
C SER A 111 -4.71 8.87 7.86
N ASP A 112 -5.55 9.90 7.86
CA ASP A 112 -5.71 10.73 6.69
C ASP A 112 -4.56 11.75 6.63
N GLU A 113 -3.52 11.40 5.88
CA GLU A 113 -2.33 12.23 5.67
C GLU A 113 -2.38 13.01 4.35
N ARG A 114 -3.53 12.99 3.67
CA ARG A 114 -3.66 13.70 2.41
C ARG A 114 -3.49 15.20 2.63
N SER A 115 -2.63 15.79 1.82
CA SER A 115 -2.36 17.23 1.78
C SER A 115 -3.00 17.85 0.55
N THR A 116 -3.40 19.11 0.65
CA THR A 116 -3.77 19.95 -0.49
C THR A 116 -2.53 20.58 -1.15
N THR A 117 -1.36 20.42 -0.53
CA THR A 117 -0.08 20.84 -1.09
C THR A 117 0.60 19.66 -1.75
N SER A 118 1.24 19.90 -2.90
CA SER A 118 2.06 18.89 -3.57
C SER A 118 3.24 18.49 -2.68
N ASP A 119 3.56 17.20 -2.66
CA ASP A 119 4.79 16.72 -2.05
C ASP A 119 6.00 17.32 -2.78
N GLU A 120 7.07 17.58 -2.05
CA GLU A 120 8.31 18.13 -2.56
C GLU A 120 8.90 17.29 -3.72
N MET A 121 8.64 15.97 -3.75
CA MET A 121 9.04 15.10 -4.85
C MET A 121 8.35 15.42 -6.19
N PHE A 122 7.19 16.09 -6.16
CA PHE A 122 6.46 16.52 -7.36
C PHE A 122 6.77 17.96 -7.75
N GLU A 123 7.60 18.65 -6.99
CA GLU A 123 8.00 20.02 -7.26
C GLU A 123 8.74 20.10 -8.61
N GLY A 124 8.25 20.96 -9.48
CA GLY A 124 8.80 21.13 -10.83
C GLY A 124 8.40 20.08 -11.87
N LEU A 125 7.56 19.08 -11.51
CA LEU A 125 7.01 18.16 -12.50
C LEU A 125 5.88 18.77 -13.35
N ALA A 126 5.18 19.76 -12.81
CA ALA A 126 4.17 20.51 -13.54
C ALA A 126 4.15 21.96 -13.09
N GLU A 127 4.15 22.87 -14.04
CA GLU A 127 3.83 24.28 -13.83
C GLU A 127 2.37 24.49 -14.17
N LEU A 128 1.53 24.63 -13.16
CA LEU A 128 0.07 24.78 -13.34
C LEU A 128 -0.32 26.03 -14.11
N ASP A 129 0.54 27.07 -14.06
CA ASP A 129 0.36 28.32 -14.78
C ASP A 129 1.05 28.36 -16.17
N CYS A 130 1.54 27.20 -16.60
CA CYS A 130 2.24 27.08 -17.87
C CYS A 130 1.26 27.10 -19.05
N ASN A 131 1.41 28.06 -19.95
CA ASN A 131 0.60 28.18 -21.16
C ASN A 131 1.01 27.22 -22.29
N HIS A 132 1.85 26.23 -21.99
CA HIS A 132 2.31 25.25 -22.97
C HIS A 132 2.12 23.84 -22.45
N SER A 133 1.81 22.94 -23.36
CA SER A 133 1.79 21.51 -23.07
C SER A 133 3.21 21.02 -22.87
N ILE A 134 3.45 20.32 -21.75
CA ILE A 134 4.72 19.66 -21.43
C ILE A 134 4.56 18.19 -21.75
N GLY A 135 5.57 17.59 -22.34
CA GLY A 135 5.60 16.19 -22.68
C GLY A 135 7.00 15.62 -22.72
N GLY A 136 7.14 14.45 -23.26
CA GLY A 136 8.44 13.84 -23.43
C GLY A 136 8.38 12.38 -23.84
N LEU A 137 9.55 11.82 -24.07
CA LEU A 137 9.74 10.40 -24.34
C LEU A 137 10.45 9.79 -23.14
N LEU A 138 9.97 8.62 -22.73
CA LEU A 138 10.49 7.92 -21.56
C LEU A 138 10.87 6.49 -21.94
N TYR A 139 12.05 6.06 -21.56
CA TYR A 139 12.56 4.72 -21.83
C TYR A 139 13.38 4.16 -20.66
N SER A 140 13.20 2.89 -20.38
CA SER A 140 14.02 2.19 -19.38
C SER A 140 15.44 1.98 -19.90
N LEU A 141 16.43 2.50 -19.19
CA LEU A 141 17.83 2.29 -19.53
C LEU A 141 18.25 0.88 -19.13
N GLY A 142 18.69 0.10 -20.13
CA GLY A 142 19.13 -1.29 -19.96
C GLY A 142 20.40 -1.47 -19.11
N ASN A 143 20.99 -2.67 -19.16
CA ASN A 143 22.28 -3.00 -18.54
C ASN A 143 22.31 -2.83 -17.01
N ASN A 144 21.22 -3.18 -16.32
CA ASN A 144 21.09 -3.10 -14.86
C ASN A 144 21.27 -1.67 -14.28
N ARG A 145 21.14 -0.62 -15.07
CA ARG A 145 21.26 0.77 -14.58
C ARG A 145 20.15 1.15 -13.61
N ARG A 146 19.01 0.43 -13.60
CA ARG A 146 17.81 0.76 -12.79
C ARG A 146 17.43 2.24 -12.90
N ALA A 147 17.47 2.75 -14.12
CA ALA A 147 17.24 4.16 -14.40
C ALA A 147 16.29 4.33 -15.57
N LEU A 148 15.59 5.45 -15.60
CA LEU A 148 14.77 5.91 -16.72
C LEU A 148 15.48 7.04 -17.44
N GLY A 149 15.58 6.94 -18.76
CA GLY A 149 15.97 8.05 -19.63
C GLY A 149 14.74 8.84 -20.06
N ILE A 150 14.81 10.15 -19.97
CA ILE A 150 13.70 11.07 -20.23
C ILE A 150 14.18 12.15 -21.20
N VAL A 151 13.61 12.18 -22.39
CA VAL A 151 13.77 13.30 -23.32
C VAL A 151 12.60 14.24 -23.12
N SER A 152 12.82 15.34 -22.44
CA SER A 152 11.78 16.32 -22.12
C SER A 152 11.47 17.20 -23.32
N THR A 153 10.19 17.41 -23.60
CA THR A 153 9.72 18.24 -24.69
C THR A 153 8.66 19.22 -24.20
N GLN A 154 8.54 20.33 -24.91
CA GLN A 154 7.54 21.36 -24.66
C GLN A 154 6.87 21.70 -25.99
N GLN A 155 5.56 21.86 -25.98
CA GLN A 155 4.86 22.42 -27.14
C GLN A 155 4.78 23.95 -27.01
N LYS A 156 5.42 24.66 -27.92
CA LYS A 156 5.42 26.11 -27.98
C LYS A 156 5.05 26.55 -29.38
N ASP A 157 4.04 27.41 -29.49
CA ASP A 157 3.56 27.97 -30.77
C ASP A 157 3.24 26.88 -31.83
N GLY A 158 2.62 25.78 -31.38
CA GLY A 158 2.28 24.64 -32.24
C GLY A 158 3.46 23.77 -32.67
N LYS A 159 4.64 23.99 -32.12
CA LYS A 159 5.84 23.19 -32.40
C LYS A 159 6.31 22.48 -31.15
N VAL A 160 6.77 21.22 -31.32
CA VAL A 160 7.43 20.48 -30.26
C VAL A 160 8.90 20.92 -30.19
N VAL A 161 9.30 21.41 -29.03
CA VAL A 161 10.68 21.84 -28.74
C VAL A 161 11.25 20.94 -27.65
N GLU A 162 12.43 20.39 -27.88
CA GLU A 162 13.15 19.62 -26.88
C GLU A 162 13.74 20.54 -25.80
N CYS A 163 13.53 20.17 -24.53
CA CYS A 163 14.01 20.93 -23.37
C CYS A 163 15.28 20.33 -22.76
N GLY A 164 15.59 19.06 -23.06
CA GLY A 164 16.80 18.38 -22.63
C GLY A 164 16.60 16.91 -22.32
N TYR A 165 17.71 16.25 -22.03
CA TYR A 165 17.76 14.85 -21.63
C TYR A 165 18.06 14.72 -20.12
N TYR A 166 17.32 13.84 -19.46
CA TYR A 166 17.40 13.59 -18.02
C TYR A 166 17.46 12.11 -17.74
N GLU A 167 18.08 11.74 -16.64
CA GLU A 167 18.02 10.38 -16.10
C GLU A 167 17.44 10.41 -14.68
N MET A 168 16.53 9.49 -14.40
CA MET A 168 16.02 9.23 -13.05
C MET A 168 16.55 7.89 -12.58
N ASN A 169 17.27 7.87 -11.47
CA ASN A 169 17.85 6.66 -10.91
C ASN A 169 16.85 5.91 -9.97
N ASP A 170 17.31 4.81 -9.38
CA ASP A 170 16.55 3.96 -8.45
C ASP A 170 16.20 4.64 -7.10
N THR A 171 16.81 5.78 -6.80
CA THR A 171 16.45 6.65 -5.66
C THR A 171 15.50 7.77 -6.05
N LEU A 172 14.89 7.71 -7.25
CA LEU A 172 14.00 8.71 -7.83
C LEU A 172 14.63 10.09 -8.02
N LYS A 173 15.95 10.17 -8.02
CA LYS A 173 16.66 11.42 -8.27
C LYS A 173 16.75 11.70 -9.75
N LEU A 174 16.16 12.80 -10.21
CA LEU A 174 16.21 13.29 -11.57
C LEU A 174 17.45 14.17 -11.77
N VAL A 175 18.25 13.85 -12.79
CA VAL A 175 19.47 14.59 -13.12
C VAL A 175 19.51 14.88 -14.61
N ARG A 176 19.74 16.13 -15.00
CA ARG A 176 20.02 16.48 -16.39
C ARG A 176 21.37 15.93 -16.81
N LYS A 177 21.41 15.31 -17.98
CA LYS A 177 22.60 14.67 -18.54
C LYS A 177 22.91 15.23 -19.92
N ASP A 178 24.18 15.23 -20.24
CA ASP A 178 24.69 15.46 -21.59
C ASP A 178 25.17 14.10 -22.14
N ASP A 179 24.19 13.32 -22.63
CA ASP A 179 24.42 11.98 -23.21
C ASP A 179 23.62 11.89 -24.52
N PRO A 180 24.21 12.34 -25.63
CA PRO A 180 23.55 12.31 -26.95
C PRO A 180 23.21 10.91 -27.42
N GLU A 181 24.02 9.91 -27.08
CA GLU A 181 23.81 8.52 -27.53
C GLU A 181 22.53 7.94 -26.91
N SER A 182 22.36 8.04 -25.58
CA SER A 182 21.14 7.60 -24.91
C SER A 182 19.94 8.42 -25.33
N ARG A 183 20.10 9.72 -25.50
CA ARG A 183 19.03 10.61 -25.97
C ARG A 183 18.54 10.22 -27.36
N ASP A 184 19.44 10.06 -28.32
CA ASP A 184 19.12 9.73 -29.72
C ASP A 184 18.50 8.34 -29.82
N PHE A 185 18.97 7.38 -29.04
CA PHE A 185 18.37 6.07 -28.92
C PHE A 185 16.89 6.14 -28.49
N ILE A 186 16.59 6.95 -27.46
CA ILE A 186 15.22 7.10 -26.98
C ILE A 186 14.32 7.74 -28.04
N VAL A 187 14.82 8.78 -28.71
CA VAL A 187 14.07 9.44 -29.78
C VAL A 187 13.77 8.46 -30.92
N GLU A 188 14.74 7.66 -31.32
CA GLU A 188 14.55 6.67 -32.38
C GLU A 188 13.51 5.59 -31.99
N LYS A 189 13.57 5.10 -30.74
CA LYS A 189 12.70 3.97 -30.29
C LYS A 189 11.31 4.38 -29.88
N CYS A 190 11.12 5.58 -29.35
CA CYS A 190 9.88 6.01 -28.71
C CYS A 190 9.13 7.10 -29.46
N ALA A 191 9.72 7.72 -30.47
CA ALA A 191 9.01 8.74 -31.24
C ALA A 191 7.81 8.15 -31.97
N ILE A 192 6.65 8.79 -31.80
CA ILE A 192 5.43 8.41 -32.52
C ILE A 192 5.61 8.80 -33.98
N PRO A 193 5.41 7.87 -34.94
CA PRO A 193 5.48 8.20 -36.36
C PRO A 193 4.49 9.30 -36.69
N SER A 194 4.93 10.29 -37.46
CA SER A 194 4.11 11.44 -37.88
C SER A 194 3.05 11.10 -38.94
N LYS A 195 3.04 9.85 -39.38
CA LYS A 195 2.03 9.31 -40.28
C LYS A 195 1.52 7.99 -39.77
N VAL A 196 0.30 7.96 -39.31
CA VAL A 196 -0.55 6.79 -39.15
C VAL A 196 -1.57 6.77 -40.26
#